data_a190346c155659dfc044ec1762ab7ec6
#
_entry.id   a190346c155659dfc044ec1762ab7ec6
#
_cell.length_a   1.000
_cell.length_b   1.000
_cell.length_c   1.000
_cell.angle_alpha   90.00
_cell.angle_beta   90.00
_cell.angle_gamma   90.00
#
_symmetry.space_group_name_H-M   'P 1'
#
loop_
_entity.id
_entity.type
_entity.pdbx_description
1 polymer ?
#
loop_
_entity_poly.entity_id
_entity_poly.type
_entity_poly.pdbx_seq_one_letter_code
_entity_poly.pdbx_strand_id
1 'polypeptide(L)'
;MAQAAVADTGTGIRERFDRDGYYAPLDVISADEAMAHRAELERLESQIVGQRLGNKGQLGQGHVVFRFAHDLVRNPVILDAVEELIGPDILVWGSTFFTKEAQSPSYVSWHQDLRYWGLSSDNLVSVWIALGPARREHGCMRFVPGSHKLDMLEHRDTFDEANFLTRGQEAVIDIDEDDTVLVELEAGQASMHHGRLLHASGPNEADQRRVGYVVNYLAPSMRQVVASQDFAMLVRGEDRFGHFVPVPAPSDDLSPEALAWHRRILGTQNTALYDGAPVTET
;
A
#
# COMPACT_ATOMS: atom_id res chain seq x y z
N MET A 1 28.46 7.54 4.42
CA MET A 1 28.32 7.61 5.90
C MET A 1 26.87 7.44 6.22
N ALA A 2 26.50 6.42 6.98
CA ALA A 2 25.12 6.14 7.31
C ALA A 2 24.56 7.27 8.19
N GLN A 3 23.54 7.99 7.72
CA GLN A 3 22.76 8.87 8.57
C GLN A 3 21.94 8.00 9.53
N ALA A 4 22.26 8.12 10.81
CA ALA A 4 21.55 7.46 11.89
C ALA A 4 20.08 7.94 11.90
N ALA A 5 19.19 7.02 12.25
CA ALA A 5 17.78 7.31 12.52
C ALA A 5 17.70 8.58 13.39
N VAL A 6 16.96 9.56 12.91
CA VAL A 6 16.67 10.80 13.66
C VAL A 6 15.89 10.39 14.90
N ALA A 7 16.51 10.57 16.07
CA ALA A 7 15.87 10.30 17.34
C ALA A 7 14.56 11.12 17.44
N ASP A 8 13.52 10.46 17.92
CA ASP A 8 12.21 11.02 18.23
C ASP A 8 12.34 12.36 18.99
N THR A 9 12.03 13.47 18.33
CA THR A 9 12.07 14.81 18.95
C THR A 9 10.72 15.20 19.55
N GLY A 10 9.82 14.24 19.83
CA GLY A 10 8.54 14.50 20.49
C GLY A 10 7.48 15.20 19.61
N THR A 11 7.67 15.24 18.30
CA THR A 11 6.69 15.77 17.35
C THR A 11 5.64 14.69 17.04
N GLY A 12 4.34 15.03 17.12
CA GLY A 12 3.22 14.12 16.85
C GLY A 12 3.21 13.57 15.41
N ILE A 13 2.42 12.50 15.19
CA ILE A 13 2.28 11.86 13.87
C ILE A 13 1.91 12.89 12.81
N ARG A 14 0.91 13.73 13.08
CA ARG A 14 0.43 14.78 12.18
C ARG A 14 1.56 15.73 11.77
N GLU A 15 2.33 16.25 12.73
CA GLU A 15 3.37 17.25 12.45
C GLU A 15 4.47 16.68 11.54
N ARG A 16 4.93 15.45 11.80
CA ARG A 16 5.92 14.78 10.96
C ARG A 16 5.36 14.46 9.57
N PHE A 17 4.11 13.99 9.51
CA PHE A 17 3.45 13.67 8.24
C PHE A 17 3.24 14.92 7.37
N ASP A 18 2.81 16.05 7.95
CA ASP A 18 2.62 17.32 7.23
C ASP A 18 3.96 17.92 6.76
N ARG A 19 5.05 17.69 7.51
CA ARG A 19 6.38 18.17 7.15
C ARG A 19 7.02 17.30 6.07
N ASP A 20 7.05 16.00 6.26
CA ASP A 20 7.86 15.04 5.50
C ASP A 20 7.05 14.23 4.49
N GLY A 21 5.72 14.16 4.64
CA GLY A 21 4.83 13.32 3.82
C GLY A 21 4.75 11.87 4.28
N TYR A 22 5.39 11.54 5.40
CA TYR A 22 5.36 10.19 5.96
C TYR A 22 5.59 10.20 7.49
N TYR A 23 5.23 9.07 8.10
CA TYR A 23 5.58 8.74 9.49
C TYR A 23 6.07 7.28 9.57
N ALA A 24 7.21 7.06 10.17
CA ALA A 24 7.79 5.74 10.43
C ALA A 24 8.86 5.83 11.53
N PRO A 25 9.10 4.72 12.29
CA PRO A 25 8.23 3.56 12.39
C PRO A 25 7.01 3.80 13.29
N LEU A 26 5.93 3.05 13.05
CA LEU A 26 4.78 2.92 13.94
C LEU A 26 4.73 1.47 14.42
N ASP A 27 4.80 1.23 15.71
CA ASP A 27 4.66 -0.11 16.30
C ASP A 27 3.18 -0.51 16.30
N VAL A 28 2.80 -1.50 15.49
CA VAL A 28 1.39 -1.89 15.26
C VAL A 28 1.01 -3.17 15.98
N ILE A 29 1.82 -4.22 15.80
CA ILE A 29 1.65 -5.55 16.38
C ILE A 29 3.01 -6.08 16.83
N SER A 30 3.02 -7.10 17.66
CA SER A 30 4.29 -7.76 18.04
C SER A 30 4.94 -8.47 16.84
N ALA A 31 6.24 -8.69 16.92
CA ALA A 31 6.97 -9.45 15.91
C ALA A 31 6.41 -10.88 15.74
N ASP A 32 6.00 -11.50 16.83
CA ASP A 32 5.41 -12.86 16.81
C ASP A 32 4.07 -12.87 16.08
N GLU A 33 3.20 -11.87 16.32
CA GLU A 33 1.93 -11.72 15.59
C GLU A 33 2.17 -11.46 14.10
N ALA A 34 3.14 -10.62 13.75
CA ALA A 34 3.51 -10.37 12.36
C ALA A 34 3.98 -11.65 11.65
N MET A 35 4.81 -12.45 12.32
CA MET A 35 5.27 -13.73 11.78
C MET A 35 4.14 -14.76 11.69
N ALA A 36 3.18 -14.75 12.62
CA ALA A 36 1.98 -15.59 12.51
C ALA A 36 1.10 -15.19 11.31
N HIS A 37 0.89 -13.89 11.07
CA HIS A 37 0.19 -13.40 9.89
C HIS A 37 0.91 -13.75 8.59
N ARG A 38 2.24 -13.69 8.58
CA ARG A 38 3.05 -14.14 7.44
C ARG A 38 2.85 -15.63 7.16
N ALA A 39 2.94 -16.48 8.18
CA ALA A 39 2.74 -17.91 8.04
C ALA A 39 1.32 -18.24 7.53
N GLU A 40 0.32 -17.50 7.99
CA GLU A 40 -1.06 -17.65 7.52
C GLU A 40 -1.22 -17.22 6.06
N LEU A 41 -0.59 -16.12 5.64
CA LEU A 41 -0.54 -15.72 4.23
C LEU A 41 0.08 -16.83 3.37
N GLU A 42 1.25 -17.34 3.75
CA GLU A 42 1.96 -18.40 3.01
C GLU A 42 1.14 -19.69 2.91
N ARG A 43 0.40 -20.05 3.98
CA ARG A 43 -0.56 -21.17 3.98
C ARG A 43 -1.69 -20.95 2.97
N LEU A 44 -2.27 -19.74 2.94
CA LEU A 44 -3.38 -19.40 2.04
C LEU A 44 -2.91 -19.26 0.59
N GLU A 45 -1.72 -18.70 0.35
CA GLU A 45 -1.10 -18.65 -0.98
C GLU A 45 -0.98 -20.06 -1.61
N SER A 46 -0.66 -21.08 -0.80
CA SER A 46 -0.58 -22.45 -1.29
C SER A 46 -1.90 -23.01 -1.82
N GLN A 47 -3.05 -22.46 -1.40
CA GLN A 47 -4.39 -22.88 -1.83
C GLN A 47 -4.84 -22.18 -3.13
N ILE A 48 -4.20 -21.08 -3.49
CA ILE A 48 -4.56 -20.27 -4.67
C ILE A 48 -3.57 -20.41 -5.83
N VAL A 49 -2.70 -21.42 -5.79
CA VAL A 49 -1.74 -21.69 -6.88
C VAL A 49 -2.49 -21.83 -8.20
N GLY A 50 -2.09 -21.00 -9.19
CA GLY A 50 -2.76 -20.94 -10.51
C GLY A 50 -3.97 -20.02 -10.59
N GLN A 51 -4.40 -19.39 -9.49
CA GLN A 51 -5.41 -18.33 -9.50
C GLN A 51 -4.74 -16.96 -9.51
N ARG A 52 -5.21 -16.03 -10.35
CA ARG A 52 -4.73 -14.64 -10.36
C ARG A 52 -5.53 -13.83 -9.35
N LEU A 53 -5.03 -13.69 -8.12
CA LEU A 53 -5.54 -12.73 -7.13
C LEU A 53 -4.73 -11.42 -7.12
N GLY A 54 -3.86 -11.21 -8.09
CA GLY A 54 -3.03 -10.02 -8.26
C GLY A 54 -2.05 -10.16 -9.41
N ASN A 55 -1.15 -9.19 -9.53
CA ASN A 55 -0.15 -9.10 -10.59
C ASN A 55 1.27 -9.14 -10.02
N LYS A 56 2.21 -9.77 -10.73
CA LYS A 56 3.67 -9.68 -10.48
C LYS A 56 4.08 -9.90 -9.01
N GLY A 57 3.59 -10.95 -8.33
CA GLY A 57 3.92 -11.21 -6.92
C GLY A 57 3.18 -10.31 -5.92
N GLN A 58 2.14 -9.62 -6.37
CA GLN A 58 1.22 -8.86 -5.54
C GLN A 58 -0.08 -9.63 -5.40
N LEU A 59 -0.64 -9.63 -4.19
CA LEU A 59 -1.97 -10.15 -3.92
C LEU A 59 -2.84 -8.98 -3.46
N GLY A 60 -3.66 -8.47 -4.39
CA GLY A 60 -4.53 -7.32 -4.15
C GLY A 60 -5.77 -7.67 -3.35
N GLN A 61 -6.34 -6.67 -2.66
CA GLN A 61 -7.61 -6.77 -1.93
C GLN A 61 -7.61 -7.88 -0.87
N GLY A 62 -6.48 -8.07 -0.16
CA GLY A 62 -6.31 -9.12 0.85
C GLY A 62 -7.38 -9.09 1.94
N HIS A 63 -7.82 -7.89 2.37
CA HIS A 63 -8.86 -7.69 3.38
C HIS A 63 -10.25 -8.20 2.96
N VAL A 64 -10.45 -8.44 1.67
CA VAL A 64 -11.71 -8.96 1.12
C VAL A 64 -11.73 -10.48 1.13
N VAL A 65 -10.57 -11.12 1.00
CA VAL A 65 -10.48 -12.59 0.81
C VAL A 65 -9.86 -13.33 1.99
N PHE A 66 -9.16 -12.65 2.91
CA PHE A 66 -8.52 -13.26 4.07
C PHE A 66 -9.02 -12.60 5.38
N ARG A 67 -9.47 -13.42 6.32
CA ARG A 67 -9.98 -12.96 7.61
C ARG A 67 -8.90 -12.24 8.43
N PHE A 68 -7.69 -12.80 8.50
CA PHE A 68 -6.60 -12.15 9.25
C PHE A 68 -6.25 -10.77 8.68
N ALA A 69 -6.27 -10.62 7.35
CA ALA A 69 -6.01 -9.35 6.69
C ALA A 69 -7.16 -8.35 6.92
N HIS A 70 -8.41 -8.84 6.93
CA HIS A 70 -9.58 -8.04 7.32
C HIS A 70 -9.47 -7.53 8.77
N ASP A 71 -9.03 -8.38 9.69
CA ASP A 71 -8.85 -7.98 11.10
C ASP A 71 -7.69 -6.98 11.24
N LEU A 72 -6.60 -7.18 10.50
CA LEU A 72 -5.43 -6.32 10.55
C LEU A 72 -5.71 -4.90 10.03
N VAL A 73 -6.55 -4.73 8.99
CA VAL A 73 -6.93 -3.38 8.52
C VAL A 73 -7.82 -2.63 9.52
N ARG A 74 -8.32 -3.30 10.55
CA ARG A 74 -9.13 -2.74 11.63
C ARG A 74 -8.36 -2.60 12.94
N ASN A 75 -7.04 -2.85 12.92
CA ASN A 75 -6.20 -2.72 14.10
C ASN A 75 -6.33 -1.32 14.72
N PRO A 76 -6.65 -1.20 16.02
CA PRO A 76 -6.91 0.08 16.66
C PRO A 76 -5.72 1.04 16.61
N VAL A 77 -4.48 0.55 16.72
CA VAL A 77 -3.27 1.39 16.65
C VAL A 77 -3.16 2.06 15.29
N ILE A 78 -3.43 1.30 14.20
CA ILE A 78 -3.46 1.86 12.85
C ILE A 78 -4.56 2.90 12.72
N LEU A 79 -5.79 2.53 13.15
CA LEU A 79 -6.95 3.42 12.96
C LEU A 79 -6.82 4.71 13.79
N ASP A 80 -6.21 4.67 14.98
CA ASP A 80 -5.94 5.86 15.79
C ASP A 80 -4.94 6.79 15.08
N ALA A 81 -3.86 6.23 14.51
CA ALA A 81 -2.88 7.00 13.75
C ALA A 81 -3.46 7.57 12.43
N VAL A 82 -4.30 6.79 11.74
CA VAL A 82 -4.99 7.23 10.52
C VAL A 82 -5.99 8.33 10.82
N GLU A 83 -6.76 8.22 11.92
CA GLU A 83 -7.71 9.25 12.36
C GLU A 83 -7.03 10.61 12.59
N GLU A 84 -5.82 10.62 13.16
CA GLU A 84 -5.06 11.86 13.27
C GLU A 84 -4.80 12.53 11.91
N LEU A 85 -4.70 11.75 10.81
CA LEU A 85 -4.32 12.24 9.49
C LEU A 85 -5.51 12.59 8.59
N ILE A 86 -6.58 11.81 8.61
CA ILE A 86 -7.70 11.99 7.66
C ILE A 86 -9.05 12.20 8.34
N GLY A 87 -9.08 12.22 9.67
CA GLY A 87 -10.31 12.44 10.46
C GLY A 87 -10.98 11.14 10.89
N PRO A 88 -12.11 11.24 11.63
CA PRO A 88 -12.70 10.13 12.37
C PRO A 88 -13.48 9.12 11.51
N ASP A 89 -13.83 9.49 10.30
CA ASP A 89 -14.59 8.65 9.38
C ASP A 89 -13.62 8.02 8.36
N ILE A 90 -13.44 6.69 8.42
CA ILE A 90 -12.35 6.00 7.71
C ILE A 90 -12.89 4.84 6.89
N LEU A 91 -12.56 4.84 5.60
CA LEU A 91 -12.77 3.71 4.69
C LEU A 91 -11.43 3.05 4.34
N VAL A 92 -11.43 1.73 4.17
CA VAL A 92 -10.38 0.98 3.45
C VAL A 92 -10.80 0.88 2.00
N TRP A 93 -10.03 1.50 1.10
CA TRP A 93 -10.26 1.47 -0.34
C TRP A 93 -9.56 0.31 -1.02
N GLY A 94 -8.37 -0.02 -0.57
CA GLY A 94 -7.58 -1.10 -1.14
C GLY A 94 -6.56 -1.66 -0.17
N SER A 95 -6.13 -2.87 -0.44
CA SER A 95 -4.99 -3.45 0.26
C SER A 95 -4.26 -4.44 -0.63
N THR A 96 -2.93 -4.54 -0.46
CA THR A 96 -2.11 -5.41 -1.30
C THR A 96 -0.96 -5.99 -0.49
N PHE A 97 -0.76 -7.29 -0.59
CA PHE A 97 0.49 -7.91 -0.16
C PHE A 97 1.55 -7.72 -1.24
N PHE A 98 2.62 -7.03 -0.90
CA PHE A 98 3.81 -6.85 -1.72
C PHE A 98 4.90 -7.80 -1.23
N THR A 99 5.14 -8.83 -2.01
CA THR A 99 6.12 -9.86 -1.66
C THR A 99 7.30 -9.83 -2.62
N LYS A 100 8.52 -9.80 -2.08
CA LYS A 100 9.75 -9.99 -2.85
C LYS A 100 10.41 -11.28 -2.40
N GLU A 101 10.55 -12.23 -3.30
CA GLU A 101 11.25 -13.48 -3.01
C GLU A 101 12.71 -13.22 -2.63
N ALA A 102 13.34 -14.19 -1.96
CA ALA A 102 14.78 -14.12 -1.68
C ALA A 102 15.57 -13.94 -2.97
N GLN A 103 16.59 -13.08 -2.95
CA GLN A 103 17.46 -12.78 -4.09
C GLN A 103 16.68 -12.33 -5.35
N SER A 104 15.54 -11.67 -5.16
CA SER A 104 14.69 -11.21 -6.27
C SER A 104 15.21 -9.89 -6.84
N PRO A 105 15.40 -9.78 -8.17
CA PRO A 105 15.78 -8.51 -8.82
C PRO A 105 14.60 -7.53 -8.91
N SER A 106 13.41 -7.91 -8.48
CA SER A 106 12.21 -7.08 -8.61
C SER A 106 12.28 -5.83 -7.75
N TYR A 107 11.90 -4.72 -8.34
CA TYR A 107 11.93 -3.40 -7.72
C TYR A 107 10.60 -2.65 -7.91
N VAL A 108 10.45 -1.53 -7.25
CA VAL A 108 9.40 -0.54 -7.51
C VAL A 108 10.08 0.77 -7.84
N SER A 109 9.83 1.30 -9.04
CA SER A 109 10.36 2.58 -9.50
C SER A 109 9.83 3.76 -8.68
N TRP A 110 10.50 4.90 -8.75
CA TRP A 110 10.02 6.14 -8.16
C TRP A 110 8.66 6.53 -8.75
N HIS A 111 7.66 6.72 -7.90
CA HIS A 111 6.30 7.05 -8.32
C HIS A 111 5.52 7.79 -7.23
N GLN A 112 4.38 8.33 -7.62
CA GLN A 112 3.33 8.89 -6.76
C GLN A 112 2.07 8.05 -6.97
N ASP A 113 1.55 7.45 -5.93
CA ASP A 113 0.41 6.53 -5.96
C ASP A 113 -0.84 7.16 -6.60
N LEU A 114 -1.20 8.36 -6.15
CA LEU A 114 -2.41 9.06 -6.56
C LEU A 114 -2.49 9.34 -8.07
N ARG A 115 -1.38 9.30 -8.78
CA ARG A 115 -1.35 9.51 -10.23
C ARG A 115 -2.26 8.54 -10.99
N TYR A 116 -2.47 7.35 -10.44
CA TYR A 116 -3.11 6.23 -11.14
C TYR A 116 -4.44 5.79 -10.52
N TRP A 117 -4.85 6.37 -9.38
CA TRP A 117 -6.00 5.85 -8.66
C TRP A 117 -7.32 6.48 -9.06
N GLY A 118 -7.29 7.60 -9.78
CA GLY A 118 -8.51 8.28 -10.23
C GLY A 118 -9.38 8.81 -9.10
N LEU A 119 -8.77 9.18 -7.97
CA LEU A 119 -9.47 9.69 -6.80
C LEU A 119 -9.55 11.22 -6.81
N SER A 120 -10.61 11.78 -6.25
CA SER A 120 -10.96 13.20 -6.33
C SER A 120 -10.12 14.15 -5.50
N SER A 121 -9.38 13.64 -4.52
CA SER A 121 -8.51 14.40 -3.62
C SER A 121 -7.40 13.53 -3.06
N ASP A 122 -6.59 14.09 -2.17
CA ASP A 122 -5.48 13.42 -1.49
C ASP A 122 -5.73 13.19 0.01
N ASN A 123 -6.99 13.26 0.46
CA ASN A 123 -7.34 12.98 1.86
C ASN A 123 -7.33 11.47 2.15
N LEU A 124 -6.16 10.90 1.99
CA LEU A 124 -5.87 9.47 2.15
C LEU A 124 -4.47 9.25 2.73
N VAL A 125 -4.26 8.06 3.25
CA VAL A 125 -2.95 7.59 3.74
C VAL A 125 -2.75 6.13 3.39
N SER A 126 -1.56 5.80 2.86
CA SER A 126 -1.11 4.42 2.66
C SER A 126 -0.34 3.96 3.90
N VAL A 127 -0.75 2.85 4.49
CA VAL A 127 -0.06 2.22 5.64
C VAL A 127 0.57 0.92 5.17
N TRP A 128 1.91 0.84 5.21
CA TRP A 128 2.66 -0.35 4.84
C TRP A 128 3.15 -1.08 6.09
N ILE A 129 2.67 -2.29 6.34
CA ILE A 129 2.90 -3.10 7.53
C ILE A 129 3.93 -4.18 7.19
N ALA A 130 5.00 -4.28 7.97
CA ALA A 130 6.03 -5.29 7.81
C ALA A 130 5.61 -6.61 8.46
N LEU A 131 5.37 -7.65 7.66
CA LEU A 131 5.10 -9.02 8.14
C LEU A 131 6.39 -9.88 8.20
N GLY A 132 7.51 -9.22 8.30
CA GLY A 132 8.86 -9.73 8.44
C GLY A 132 9.84 -8.56 8.33
N PRO A 133 11.15 -8.77 8.51
CA PRO A 133 12.13 -7.70 8.38
C PRO A 133 12.06 -7.05 7.00
N ALA A 134 12.07 -5.72 6.98
CA ALA A 134 12.12 -4.91 5.76
C ALA A 134 13.26 -3.88 5.87
N ARG A 135 14.49 -4.36 5.86
CA ARG A 135 15.71 -3.57 5.95
C ARG A 135 16.27 -3.29 4.55
N ARG A 136 17.38 -2.58 4.46
CA ARG A 136 18.07 -2.25 3.20
C ARG A 136 18.23 -3.47 2.29
N GLU A 137 18.81 -4.55 2.81
CA GLU A 137 19.07 -5.79 2.07
C GLU A 137 17.81 -6.52 1.61
N HIS A 138 16.66 -6.27 2.26
CA HIS A 138 15.36 -6.82 1.85
C HIS A 138 14.65 -5.93 0.80
N GLY A 139 15.31 -4.86 0.34
CA GLY A 139 14.72 -3.86 -0.54
C GLY A 139 13.56 -3.11 0.13
N CYS A 140 13.82 -2.51 1.32
CA CYS A 140 12.86 -1.66 2.01
C CYS A 140 12.42 -0.47 1.15
N MET A 141 11.38 0.23 1.56
CA MET A 141 10.97 1.45 0.87
C MET A 141 11.99 2.57 1.05
N ARG A 142 12.01 3.45 0.06
CA ARG A 142 12.78 4.69 0.03
C ARG A 142 11.81 5.83 -0.23
N PHE A 143 11.94 6.92 0.50
CA PHE A 143 11.12 8.11 0.38
C PHE A 143 11.97 9.34 0.04
N VAL A 144 11.37 10.29 -0.66
CA VAL A 144 11.88 11.66 -0.79
C VAL A 144 11.08 12.55 0.16
N PRO A 145 11.60 12.86 1.36
CA PRO A 145 10.88 13.66 2.36
C PRO A 145 10.41 14.99 1.80
N GLY A 146 9.16 15.37 2.09
CA GLY A 146 8.58 16.64 1.65
C GLY A 146 8.08 16.65 0.19
N SER A 147 8.35 15.62 -0.61
CA SER A 147 7.96 15.57 -2.02
C SER A 147 6.44 15.50 -2.25
N HIS A 148 5.66 15.15 -1.24
CA HIS A 148 4.19 15.21 -1.30
C HIS A 148 3.64 16.62 -1.51
N LYS A 149 4.45 17.66 -1.27
CA LYS A 149 4.12 19.08 -1.50
C LYS A 149 4.31 19.49 -2.96
N LEU A 150 4.98 18.66 -3.76
CA LEU A 150 5.08 18.87 -5.19
C LEU A 150 3.72 18.60 -5.85
N ASP A 151 3.52 19.22 -7.02
CA ASP A 151 2.42 18.86 -7.89
C ASP A 151 2.55 17.41 -8.36
N MET A 152 1.45 16.86 -8.92
CA MET A 152 1.48 15.56 -9.55
C MET A 152 2.43 15.58 -10.74
N LEU A 153 3.52 14.82 -10.64
CA LEU A 153 4.55 14.76 -11.66
C LEU A 153 4.06 14.03 -12.93
N GLU A 154 4.76 14.26 -14.02
CA GLU A 154 4.65 13.40 -15.19
C GLU A 154 5.20 12.01 -14.85
N HIS A 155 4.53 10.96 -15.36
CA HIS A 155 4.98 9.58 -15.24
C HIS A 155 4.99 8.96 -16.64
N ARG A 156 5.90 8.03 -16.86
CA ARG A 156 5.97 7.21 -18.06
C ARG A 156 5.75 5.74 -17.72
N ASP A 157 5.20 5.00 -18.67
CA ASP A 157 5.07 3.55 -18.58
C ASP A 157 6.29 2.89 -19.22
N THR A 158 7.03 2.12 -18.43
CA THR A 158 8.22 1.40 -18.94
C THR A 158 7.90 -0.02 -19.36
N PHE A 159 6.82 -0.61 -18.82
CA PHE A 159 6.44 -2.02 -18.98
C PHE A 159 7.57 -3.00 -18.62
N ASP A 160 8.51 -2.57 -17.79
CA ASP A 160 9.60 -3.42 -17.30
C ASP A 160 9.04 -4.57 -16.44
N GLU A 161 9.38 -5.80 -16.81
CA GLU A 161 8.91 -7.00 -16.11
C GLU A 161 9.44 -7.10 -14.67
N ALA A 162 10.61 -6.56 -14.38
CA ALA A 162 11.20 -6.53 -13.05
C ALA A 162 10.54 -5.47 -12.15
N ASN A 163 9.87 -4.46 -12.73
CA ASN A 163 9.13 -3.48 -11.97
C ASN A 163 7.79 -4.06 -11.50
N PHE A 164 7.54 -4.02 -10.20
CA PHE A 164 6.29 -4.53 -9.61
C PHE A 164 5.06 -3.70 -9.94
N LEU A 165 5.22 -2.44 -10.32
CA LEU A 165 4.10 -1.63 -10.78
C LEU A 165 3.55 -2.21 -12.08
N THR A 166 2.24 -2.29 -12.18
CA THR A 166 1.52 -3.04 -13.23
C THR A 166 1.93 -2.64 -14.65
N ARG A 167 2.15 -1.35 -14.87
CA ARG A 167 2.59 -0.75 -16.14
C ARG A 167 4.08 -0.38 -16.12
N GLY A 168 4.80 -0.68 -15.03
CA GLY A 168 6.16 -0.21 -14.81
C GLY A 168 6.24 1.32 -14.72
N GLN A 169 5.24 1.94 -14.09
CA GLN A 169 5.09 3.41 -13.99
C GLN A 169 6.29 4.03 -13.28
N GLU A 170 6.84 5.08 -13.86
CA GLU A 170 8.01 5.78 -13.33
C GLU A 170 7.82 7.30 -13.44
N ALA A 171 8.03 8.02 -12.34
CA ALA A 171 8.02 9.47 -12.33
C ALA A 171 9.18 10.03 -13.14
N VAL A 172 8.90 11.03 -13.99
CA VAL A 172 9.91 11.70 -14.81
C VAL A 172 10.57 12.79 -13.96
N ILE A 173 11.53 12.38 -13.16
CA ILE A 173 12.27 13.27 -12.25
C ILE A 173 13.66 12.71 -12.00
N ASP A 174 14.63 13.59 -11.85
CA ASP A 174 15.98 13.26 -11.38
C ASP A 174 15.99 13.40 -9.85
N ILE A 175 16.35 12.33 -9.16
CA ILE A 175 16.36 12.27 -7.68
C ILE A 175 17.79 12.06 -7.22
N ASP A 176 18.26 12.99 -6.40
CA ASP A 176 19.54 12.80 -5.72
C ASP A 176 19.37 11.74 -4.61
N GLU A 177 20.22 10.74 -4.64
CA GLU A 177 20.23 9.67 -3.63
C GLU A 177 20.40 10.21 -2.20
N ASP A 178 21.15 11.31 -2.04
CA ASP A 178 21.40 11.98 -0.75
C ASP A 178 20.12 12.65 -0.19
N ASP A 179 19.14 12.94 -1.04
CA ASP A 179 17.84 13.50 -0.63
C ASP A 179 16.83 12.41 -0.20
N THR A 180 17.22 11.14 -0.26
CA THR A 180 16.33 10.03 0.05
C THR A 180 16.55 9.45 1.44
N VAL A 181 15.50 8.88 2.01
CA VAL A 181 15.58 8.12 3.26
C VAL A 181 15.16 6.67 3.06
N LEU A 182 15.90 5.75 3.66
CA LEU A 182 15.49 4.35 3.76
C LEU A 182 14.52 4.19 4.91
N VAL A 183 13.41 3.52 4.65
CA VAL A 183 12.39 3.21 5.66
C VAL A 183 12.55 1.75 6.07
N GLU A 184 13.50 1.53 6.96
CA GLU A 184 13.75 0.21 7.52
C GLU A 184 12.75 -0.09 8.64
N LEU A 185 12.12 -1.26 8.59
CA LEU A 185 11.12 -1.70 9.55
C LEU A 185 11.43 -3.11 10.05
N GLU A 186 11.18 -3.31 11.33
CA GLU A 186 11.15 -4.64 11.93
C GLU A 186 9.76 -5.27 11.75
N ALA A 187 9.66 -6.59 11.95
CA ALA A 187 8.38 -7.29 11.89
C ALA A 187 7.37 -6.68 12.89
N GLY A 188 6.18 -6.37 12.43
CA GLY A 188 5.11 -5.75 13.22
C GLY A 188 5.09 -4.23 13.21
N GLN A 189 6.13 -3.60 12.65
CA GLN A 189 6.16 -2.16 12.44
C GLN A 189 5.49 -1.76 11.12
N ALA A 190 5.06 -0.51 11.03
CA ALA A 190 4.49 0.07 9.83
C ALA A 190 5.10 1.44 9.51
N SER A 191 4.98 1.83 8.24
CA SER A 191 5.14 3.21 7.79
C SER A 191 3.82 3.72 7.24
N MET A 192 3.59 5.02 7.37
CA MET A 192 2.45 5.74 6.81
C MET A 192 2.98 6.75 5.82
N HIS A 193 2.39 6.85 4.63
CA HIS A 193 2.83 7.83 3.63
C HIS A 193 1.66 8.43 2.84
N HIS A 194 1.87 9.66 2.41
CA HIS A 194 0.93 10.44 1.62
C HIS A 194 0.89 9.93 0.17
N GLY A 195 -0.28 9.89 -0.46
CA GLY A 195 -0.43 9.36 -1.82
C GLY A 195 0.33 10.12 -2.92
N ARG A 196 0.83 11.33 -2.64
CA ARG A 196 1.72 12.09 -3.53
C ARG A 196 3.19 12.01 -3.14
N LEU A 197 3.55 11.31 -2.06
CA LEU A 197 4.96 11.15 -1.70
C LEU A 197 5.68 10.34 -2.77
N LEU A 198 6.80 10.87 -3.26
CA LEU A 198 7.70 10.09 -4.12
C LEU A 198 8.33 8.96 -3.31
N HIS A 199 8.10 7.75 -3.77
CA HIS A 199 8.64 6.56 -3.12
C HIS A 199 9.00 5.46 -4.12
N ALA A 200 9.88 4.59 -3.67
CA ALA A 200 10.42 3.48 -4.46
C ALA A 200 10.84 2.33 -3.54
N SER A 201 11.24 1.20 -4.10
CA SER A 201 11.93 0.14 -3.35
C SER A 201 12.88 -0.65 -4.24
N GLY A 202 14.10 -0.88 -3.77
CA GLY A 202 15.13 -1.67 -4.47
C GLY A 202 14.84 -3.17 -4.50
N PRO A 203 15.69 -3.97 -5.13
CA PRO A 203 15.61 -5.43 -5.13
C PRO A 203 15.74 -6.00 -3.71
N ASN A 204 15.32 -7.26 -3.54
CA ASN A 204 15.58 -8.03 -2.33
C ASN A 204 16.85 -8.85 -2.53
N GLU A 205 17.94 -8.43 -1.88
CA GLU A 205 19.26 -9.08 -1.92
C GLU A 205 19.47 -10.03 -0.72
N ALA A 206 18.47 -10.15 0.16
CA ALA A 206 18.54 -11.05 1.31
C ALA A 206 18.16 -12.49 0.94
N ASP A 207 18.59 -13.44 1.76
CA ASP A 207 18.24 -14.86 1.63
C ASP A 207 16.81 -15.19 2.14
N GLN A 208 16.06 -14.17 2.53
CA GLN A 208 14.69 -14.30 3.04
C GLN A 208 13.71 -13.50 2.18
N ARG A 209 12.51 -14.07 2.01
CA ARG A 209 11.39 -13.41 1.38
C ARG A 209 10.95 -12.18 2.21
N ARG A 210 10.81 -11.00 1.59
CA ARG A 210 10.19 -9.83 2.21
C ARG A 210 8.67 -9.86 1.98
N VAL A 211 7.91 -9.72 3.04
CA VAL A 211 6.44 -9.64 2.98
C VAL A 211 5.99 -8.33 3.62
N GLY A 212 5.32 -7.50 2.85
CA GLY A 212 4.67 -6.28 3.31
C GLY A 212 3.19 -6.28 2.96
N TYR A 213 2.39 -5.67 3.81
CA TYR A 213 0.97 -5.48 3.57
C TYR A 213 0.64 -3.99 3.57
N VAL A 214 0.34 -3.44 2.40
CA VAL A 214 -0.10 -2.05 2.27
C VAL A 214 -1.61 -1.97 2.33
N VAL A 215 -2.12 -0.97 3.05
CA VAL A 215 -3.54 -0.65 3.17
C VAL A 215 -3.74 0.83 2.85
N ASN A 216 -4.65 1.12 1.93
CA ASN A 216 -5.01 2.48 1.53
C ASN A 216 -6.28 2.90 2.23
N TYR A 217 -6.13 3.78 3.20
CA TYR A 217 -7.24 4.39 3.94
C TYR A 217 -7.59 5.74 3.33
N LEU A 218 -8.88 6.04 3.25
CA LEU A 218 -9.35 7.34 2.75
C LEU A 218 -10.57 7.84 3.52
N ALA A 219 -10.76 9.16 3.46
CA ALA A 219 -11.95 9.80 4.01
C ALA A 219 -13.16 9.55 3.10
N PRO A 220 -14.38 9.30 3.66
CA PRO A 220 -15.59 9.04 2.87
C PRO A 220 -16.01 10.18 1.93
N SER A 221 -15.50 11.40 2.14
CA SER A 221 -15.73 12.54 1.24
C SER A 221 -15.05 12.42 -0.12
N MET A 222 -14.05 11.54 -0.24
CA MET A 222 -13.41 11.22 -1.51
C MET A 222 -14.35 10.43 -2.42
N ARG A 223 -14.07 10.46 -3.72
CA ARG A 223 -14.82 9.68 -4.72
C ARG A 223 -13.92 9.28 -5.89
N GLN A 224 -14.30 8.23 -6.56
CA GLN A 224 -13.75 7.86 -7.86
C GLN A 224 -14.20 8.86 -8.94
N VAL A 225 -13.30 9.31 -9.83
CA VAL A 225 -13.59 10.28 -10.88
C VAL A 225 -13.33 9.75 -12.30
N VAL A 226 -12.78 8.55 -12.43
CA VAL A 226 -12.49 7.87 -13.70
C VAL A 226 -13.47 6.73 -13.94
N ALA A 227 -13.56 5.77 -13.02
CA ALA A 227 -14.55 4.69 -13.12
C ALA A 227 -15.92 5.15 -12.63
N SER A 228 -16.99 4.57 -13.21
CA SER A 228 -18.38 4.90 -12.87
C SER A 228 -18.82 4.44 -11.47
N GLN A 229 -18.08 3.53 -10.87
CA GLN A 229 -18.34 2.95 -9.54
C GLN A 229 -16.99 2.56 -8.90
N ASP A 230 -16.93 2.60 -7.58
CA ASP A 230 -15.78 2.05 -6.83
C ASP A 230 -16.25 1.48 -5.48
N PHE A 231 -15.38 0.85 -4.73
CA PHE A 231 -15.69 0.01 -3.58
C PHE A 231 -14.80 0.39 -2.40
N ALA A 232 -15.37 0.41 -1.20
CA ALA A 232 -14.60 0.59 0.01
C ALA A 232 -15.30 -0.05 1.21
N MET A 233 -14.55 -0.34 2.25
CA MET A 233 -15.05 -0.91 3.50
C MET A 233 -14.99 0.14 4.60
N LEU A 234 -16.10 0.42 5.27
CA LEU A 234 -16.12 1.27 6.46
C LEU A 234 -15.46 0.54 7.64
N VAL A 235 -14.41 1.13 8.21
CA VAL A 235 -13.66 0.54 9.32
C VAL A 235 -13.74 1.37 10.60
N ARG A 236 -14.05 2.67 10.50
CA ARG A 236 -14.28 3.56 11.65
C ARG A 236 -15.25 4.68 11.27
N GLY A 237 -16.05 5.19 12.22
CA GLY A 237 -16.95 6.32 12.04
C GLY A 237 -18.16 6.02 11.17
N GLU A 238 -18.54 6.98 10.34
CA GLU A 238 -19.74 6.92 9.48
C GLU A 238 -19.41 7.33 8.04
N ASP A 239 -19.99 6.64 7.07
CA ASP A 239 -20.03 7.11 5.68
C ASP A 239 -21.32 7.86 5.40
N ARG A 240 -21.25 9.20 5.39
CA ARG A 240 -22.40 10.10 5.10
C ARG A 240 -22.50 10.48 3.63
N PHE A 241 -21.56 10.05 2.80
CA PHE A 241 -21.47 10.46 1.40
C PHE A 241 -21.99 9.38 0.43
N GLY A 242 -21.73 8.11 0.74
CA GLY A 242 -22.18 6.99 -0.10
C GLY A 242 -21.51 6.96 -1.48
N HIS A 243 -20.28 7.45 -1.58
CA HIS A 243 -19.55 7.49 -2.86
C HIS A 243 -19.02 6.13 -3.29
N PHE A 244 -18.89 5.21 -2.35
CA PHE A 244 -18.35 3.85 -2.58
C PHE A 244 -19.41 2.80 -2.28
N VAL A 245 -19.41 1.72 -3.04
CA VAL A 245 -20.20 0.54 -2.71
C VAL A 245 -19.58 -0.15 -1.50
N PRO A 246 -20.35 -0.37 -0.41
CA PRO A 246 -19.83 -1.02 0.76
C PRO A 246 -19.35 -2.46 0.49
N VAL A 247 -18.14 -2.77 0.90
CA VAL A 247 -17.56 -4.12 0.83
C VAL A 247 -17.85 -4.85 2.13
N PRO A 248 -18.46 -6.04 2.10
CA PRO A 248 -18.71 -6.82 3.31
C PRO A 248 -17.43 -7.47 3.86
N ALA A 249 -17.44 -7.81 5.15
CA ALA A 249 -16.42 -8.65 5.75
C ALA A 249 -16.44 -10.06 5.12
N PRO A 250 -15.27 -10.71 4.91
CA PRO A 250 -15.24 -12.10 4.47
C PRO A 250 -15.79 -13.02 5.56
N SER A 251 -16.73 -13.90 5.21
CA SER A 251 -17.26 -14.91 6.15
C SER A 251 -16.20 -15.95 6.50
N ASP A 252 -15.46 -16.40 5.48
CA ASP A 252 -14.36 -17.34 5.56
C ASP A 252 -13.27 -16.98 4.56
N ASP A 253 -12.05 -17.50 4.79
CA ASP A 253 -10.95 -17.32 3.87
C ASP A 253 -11.29 -17.94 2.51
N LEU A 254 -11.04 -17.18 1.45
CA LEU A 254 -11.23 -17.60 0.07
C LEU A 254 -12.65 -18.15 -0.25
N SER A 255 -13.66 -17.75 0.50
CA SER A 255 -15.04 -18.16 0.21
C SER A 255 -15.45 -17.76 -1.21
N PRO A 256 -16.37 -18.49 -1.87
CA PRO A 256 -16.84 -18.14 -3.21
C PRO A 256 -17.39 -16.71 -3.31
N GLU A 257 -18.03 -16.22 -2.24
CA GLU A 257 -18.55 -14.86 -2.15
C GLU A 257 -17.41 -13.83 -2.05
N ALA A 258 -16.41 -14.05 -1.18
CA ALA A 258 -15.24 -13.20 -1.05
C ALA A 258 -14.47 -13.10 -2.38
N LEU A 259 -14.28 -14.22 -3.06
CA LEU A 259 -13.65 -14.26 -4.38
C LEU A 259 -14.49 -13.54 -5.47
N ALA A 260 -15.81 -13.55 -5.37
CA ALA A 260 -16.68 -12.80 -6.28
C ALA A 260 -16.53 -11.28 -6.05
N TRP A 261 -16.50 -10.83 -4.80
CA TRP A 261 -16.21 -9.44 -4.45
C TRP A 261 -14.83 -9.00 -4.92
N HIS A 262 -13.81 -9.80 -4.65
CA HIS A 262 -12.44 -9.55 -5.08
C HIS A 262 -12.34 -9.31 -6.61
N ARG A 263 -12.91 -10.21 -7.43
CA ARG A 263 -12.93 -10.05 -8.89
C ARG A 263 -13.65 -8.78 -9.34
N ARG A 264 -14.76 -8.45 -8.70
CA ARG A 264 -15.54 -7.25 -9.01
C ARG A 264 -14.76 -5.97 -8.73
N ILE A 265 -14.09 -5.90 -7.57
CA ILE A 265 -13.30 -4.75 -7.15
C ILE A 265 -12.10 -4.57 -8.10
N LEU A 266 -11.32 -5.62 -8.33
CA LEU A 266 -10.15 -5.54 -9.22
C LEU A 266 -10.53 -5.16 -10.65
N GLY A 267 -11.65 -5.67 -11.17
CA GLY A 267 -12.14 -5.31 -12.50
C GLY A 267 -12.44 -3.82 -12.63
N THR A 268 -13.00 -3.21 -11.60
CA THR A 268 -13.31 -1.77 -11.58
C THR A 268 -12.05 -0.93 -11.40
N GLN A 269 -11.20 -1.29 -10.45
CA GLN A 269 -9.97 -0.53 -10.18
C GLN A 269 -8.98 -0.58 -11.34
N ASN A 270 -8.91 -1.69 -12.06
CA ASN A 270 -8.13 -1.79 -13.30
C ASN A 270 -8.60 -0.79 -14.36
N THR A 271 -9.89 -0.45 -14.42
CA THR A 271 -10.38 0.57 -15.35
C THR A 271 -9.72 1.92 -15.08
N ALA A 272 -9.62 2.33 -13.82
CA ALA A 272 -8.93 3.58 -13.46
C ALA A 272 -7.42 3.49 -13.67
N LEU A 273 -6.81 2.36 -13.28
CA LEU A 273 -5.35 2.13 -13.39
C LEU A 273 -4.86 2.17 -14.84
N TYR A 274 -5.68 1.70 -15.80
CA TYR A 274 -5.32 1.68 -17.23
C TYR A 274 -5.92 2.84 -18.02
N ASP A 275 -6.57 3.82 -17.37
CA ASP A 275 -7.06 5.00 -18.06
C ASP A 275 -5.91 5.77 -18.73
N GLY A 276 -6.07 6.08 -20.03
CA GLY A 276 -5.05 6.73 -20.83
C GLY A 276 -3.79 5.90 -21.13
N ALA A 277 -3.76 4.61 -20.79
CA ALA A 277 -2.68 3.73 -21.18
C ALA A 277 -2.72 3.45 -22.70
N PRO A 278 -1.57 3.34 -23.39
CA PRO A 278 -1.55 2.88 -24.78
C PRO A 278 -2.14 1.46 -24.83
N VAL A 279 -3.02 1.22 -25.81
CA VAL A 279 -3.57 -0.11 -26.07
C VAL A 279 -2.45 -0.99 -26.60
N THR A 280 -1.91 -1.87 -25.76
CA THR A 280 -1.03 -2.93 -26.24
C THR A 280 -1.92 -4.02 -26.84
N GLU A 281 -1.89 -4.17 -28.17
CA GLU A 281 -2.46 -5.35 -28.82
C GLU A 281 -1.74 -6.58 -28.28
N THR A 282 -2.45 -7.42 -27.52
CA THR A 282 -1.99 -8.74 -27.03
C THR A 282 -2.34 -9.81 -28.05
#